data_8761008d59e3fe954442021f5b64d29c
#
_entry.id   8761008d59e3fe954442021f5b64d29c
#
_cell.length_a   1.000
_cell.length_b   1.000
_cell.length_c   1.000
_cell.angle_alpha   90.00
_cell.angle_beta   90.00
_cell.angle_gamma   90.00
#
_symmetry.space_group_name_H-M   'P 1'
#
loop_
_entity.id
_entity.type
_entity.pdbx_description
1 polymer ?
#
loop_
_entity_poly.entity_id
_entity_poly.type
_entity_poly.pdbx_seq_one_letter_code
_entity_poly.pdbx_strand_id
1 'polypeptide(L)'
;MKYTKLSIITFAAALLMTACGQKDTKTATTGQEAPKAAPVVSVVTAQAEDVDITNTFTSNIEPFATNNIVSQTAGRIVSINAEVGDKVRKDQLLAKMDEVTLAKTRLQYINDSTELARLTELYKIGAVAQSDFDMAKLAHNITKRTYNNLLENTYLRSPLNGVVTARNYDKGDMYSMAQPIFVVEQIQPVKMLVNVSESLFTQVHEGMEFDINVDAYPGESFKGKVNLLYPTVNAATHTFPVEVICENKDQRLRPGMFARVTATFGTNHHIVIPDVAVVKQQGSGEHFVYVLKPDNTVKYTLVELGKRMGNRYEIVSGINEGDRIVTEGQIRLKDGVNVTVK
;
A
#
# COMPACT_ATOMS: atom_id res chain seq x y z
N MET A 1 20.50 -9.38 55.89
CA MET A 1 20.73 -8.69 57.17
C MET A 1 19.45 -8.03 57.60
N LYS A 2 18.99 -8.44 58.81
CA LYS A 2 18.08 -7.80 59.80
C LYS A 2 16.62 -7.59 59.33
N TYR A 3 15.63 -8.41 59.77
CA TYR A 3 14.98 -8.53 61.11
C TYR A 3 14.32 -7.19 61.51
N THR A 4 13.00 -7.17 61.80
CA THR A 4 12.31 -7.44 63.07
C THR A 4 10.80 -7.31 62.89
N LYS A 5 9.98 -8.32 63.22
CA LYS A 5 9.22 -8.60 64.45
C LYS A 5 8.07 -7.61 64.72
N LEU A 6 6.84 -8.07 64.71
CA LEU A 6 6.01 -8.72 65.75
C LEU A 6 5.27 -7.71 66.64
N SER A 7 3.93 -7.73 66.68
CA SER A 7 3.17 -7.75 67.94
C SER A 7 1.66 -8.01 67.74
N ILE A 8 1.23 -9.02 68.39
CA ILE A 8 -0.08 -9.52 68.71
C ILE A 8 -0.65 -8.65 69.87
N ILE A 9 -1.91 -8.30 69.87
CA ILE A 9 -2.70 -8.09 71.10
C ILE A 9 -4.11 -8.58 70.86
N THR A 10 -4.43 -9.67 71.54
CA THR A 10 -5.74 -10.22 71.91
C THR A 10 -6.38 -9.39 73.00
N PHE A 11 -7.71 -9.17 72.93
CA PHE A 11 -8.52 -9.03 74.13
C PHE A 11 -9.91 -9.63 73.95
N ALA A 12 -10.27 -10.47 74.87
CA ALA A 12 -11.46 -11.31 74.96
C ALA A 12 -12.48 -10.74 75.96
N ALA A 13 -13.64 -11.36 75.95
CA ALA A 13 -14.67 -11.44 77.00
C ALA A 13 -15.73 -10.27 77.01
N ALA A 14 -16.98 -10.44 77.31
CA ALA A 14 -17.83 -11.60 77.67
C ALA A 14 -19.30 -11.13 77.72
N LEU A 15 -20.18 -12.05 77.42
CA LEU A 15 -21.53 -12.31 77.96
C LEU A 15 -22.37 -11.17 78.58
N LEU A 16 -23.63 -11.09 78.13
CA LEU A 16 -24.77 -11.38 79.05
C LEU A 16 -26.08 -11.57 78.26
N MET A 17 -26.76 -12.67 78.61
CA MET A 17 -28.11 -13.07 78.16
C MET A 17 -29.17 -12.19 78.82
N THR A 18 -30.28 -11.95 78.12
CA THR A 18 -31.63 -12.01 78.72
C THR A 18 -32.64 -12.44 77.66
N ALA A 19 -33.27 -13.56 77.93
CA ALA A 19 -34.42 -14.10 77.22
C ALA A 19 -35.71 -13.40 77.68
N CYS A 20 -36.65 -13.13 76.79
CA CYS A 20 -38.10 -13.24 77.08
C CYS A 20 -38.81 -13.45 75.71
N GLY A 21 -39.54 -14.54 75.66
CA GLY A 21 -40.38 -14.93 74.53
C GLY A 21 -41.73 -14.23 74.53
N GLN A 22 -42.32 -14.18 73.35
CA GLN A 22 -43.75 -14.24 73.19
C GLN A 22 -44.15 -14.71 71.76
N LYS A 23 -45.24 -15.47 71.79
CA LYS A 23 -45.88 -16.34 70.81
C LYS A 23 -46.26 -15.72 69.44
N ASP A 24 -46.16 -16.59 68.48
CA ASP A 24 -47.07 -16.84 67.34
C ASP A 24 -48.01 -15.74 66.80
N THR A 25 -47.75 -15.33 65.58
CA THR A 25 -48.80 -15.23 64.58
C THR A 25 -48.26 -15.44 63.19
N LYS A 26 -48.58 -16.60 62.60
CA LYS A 26 -48.42 -16.87 61.15
C LYS A 26 -49.28 -15.93 60.37
N THR A 27 -48.69 -14.97 59.68
CA THR A 27 -49.32 -14.31 58.58
C THR A 27 -48.50 -14.66 57.33
N ALA A 28 -49.04 -15.60 56.58
CA ALA A 28 -48.55 -15.90 55.26
C ALA A 28 -48.85 -14.69 54.36
N THR A 29 -47.88 -13.83 54.22
CA THR A 29 -47.91 -12.79 53.16
C THR A 29 -47.43 -13.48 51.88
N THR A 30 -48.36 -13.93 51.09
CA THR A 30 -48.15 -14.24 49.66
C THR A 30 -47.68 -12.93 49.02
N GLY A 31 -46.34 -12.78 48.94
CA GLY A 31 -45.73 -11.75 48.13
C GLY A 31 -46.07 -12.03 46.67
N GLN A 32 -47.15 -11.46 46.19
CA GLN A 32 -47.39 -11.28 44.77
C GLN A 32 -46.27 -10.35 44.27
N GLU A 33 -45.23 -10.94 43.66
CA GLU A 33 -44.26 -10.20 42.91
C GLU A 33 -45.04 -9.44 41.82
N ALA A 34 -45.08 -8.12 41.91
CA ALA A 34 -45.71 -7.29 40.90
C ALA A 34 -45.10 -7.69 39.53
N PRO A 35 -45.90 -7.78 38.47
CA PRO A 35 -45.40 -8.14 37.18
C PRO A 35 -44.32 -7.14 36.78
N LYS A 36 -43.06 -7.61 36.74
CA LYS A 36 -41.92 -6.82 36.33
C LYS A 36 -42.20 -6.35 34.91
N ALA A 37 -42.36 -5.02 34.73
CA ALA A 37 -42.67 -4.45 33.42
C ALA A 37 -41.72 -5.01 32.38
N ALA A 38 -42.26 -5.49 31.27
CA ALA A 38 -41.45 -6.06 30.19
C ALA A 38 -40.40 -5.04 29.74
N PRO A 39 -39.14 -5.44 29.61
CA PRO A 39 -38.09 -4.55 29.11
C PRO A 39 -38.45 -3.94 27.75
N VAL A 40 -38.28 -2.63 27.61
CA VAL A 40 -38.49 -1.94 26.33
C VAL A 40 -37.26 -2.05 25.50
N VAL A 41 -37.40 -2.46 24.24
CA VAL A 41 -36.30 -2.69 23.28
C VAL A 41 -36.57 -1.96 21.98
N SER A 42 -35.50 -1.51 21.32
CA SER A 42 -35.51 -1.11 19.91
C SER A 42 -35.03 -2.27 19.03
N VAL A 43 -35.62 -2.43 17.84
CA VAL A 43 -35.26 -3.50 16.92
C VAL A 43 -34.97 -2.96 15.54
N VAL A 44 -34.11 -3.67 14.81
CA VAL A 44 -33.84 -3.46 13.38
C VAL A 44 -34.11 -4.77 12.65
N THR A 45 -34.59 -4.69 11.41
CA THR A 45 -34.74 -5.88 10.55
C THR A 45 -33.39 -6.18 9.90
N ALA A 46 -32.93 -7.42 10.01
CA ALA A 46 -31.75 -7.92 9.35
C ALA A 46 -31.95 -7.92 7.84
N GLN A 47 -31.08 -7.25 7.11
CA GLN A 47 -31.12 -7.17 5.65
C GLN A 47 -29.85 -7.75 5.08
N ALA A 48 -29.98 -8.49 3.98
CA ALA A 48 -28.84 -8.94 3.21
C ALA A 48 -28.36 -7.80 2.31
N GLU A 49 -27.06 -7.55 2.31
CA GLU A 49 -26.38 -6.55 1.49
C GLU A 49 -25.19 -7.19 0.80
N ASP A 50 -24.79 -6.61 -0.31
CA ASP A 50 -23.55 -7.01 -0.98
C ASP A 50 -22.33 -6.46 -0.21
N VAL A 51 -21.53 -7.38 0.30
CA VAL A 51 -20.31 -7.07 1.06
C VAL A 51 -19.08 -7.42 0.25
N ASP A 52 -18.27 -6.41 -0.06
CA ASP A 52 -17.04 -6.61 -0.84
C ASP A 52 -16.01 -7.45 -0.08
N ILE A 53 -15.53 -8.51 -0.73
CA ILE A 53 -14.38 -9.28 -0.28
C ILE A 53 -13.12 -8.50 -0.66
N THR A 54 -12.58 -7.75 0.28
CA THR A 54 -11.41 -6.92 0.03
C THR A 54 -10.21 -7.37 0.86
N ASN A 55 -9.03 -7.35 0.26
CA ASN A 55 -7.77 -7.48 0.97
C ASN A 55 -6.95 -6.20 0.80
N THR A 56 -6.35 -5.74 1.89
CA THR A 56 -5.50 -4.55 1.90
C THR A 56 -4.05 -4.98 2.11
N PHE A 57 -3.21 -4.56 1.19
CA PHE A 57 -1.77 -4.76 1.18
C PHE A 57 -1.08 -3.43 1.42
N THR A 58 0.19 -3.49 1.80
CA THR A 58 1.03 -2.30 1.97
C THR A 58 2.18 -2.33 0.99
N SER A 59 2.51 -1.18 0.42
CA SER A 59 3.64 -1.02 -0.49
C SER A 59 4.16 0.40 -0.43
N ASN A 60 5.35 0.63 -0.96
CA ASN A 60 5.87 1.96 -1.22
C ASN A 60 5.60 2.34 -2.67
N ILE A 61 5.35 3.62 -2.90
CA ILE A 61 5.28 4.17 -4.25
C ILE A 61 6.69 4.26 -4.80
N GLU A 62 6.90 3.71 -5.99
CA GLU A 62 8.16 3.73 -6.71
C GLU A 62 8.02 4.50 -8.02
N PRO A 63 9.10 5.13 -8.53
CA PRO A 63 9.09 5.67 -9.88
C PRO A 63 8.92 4.53 -10.89
N PHE A 64 8.26 4.80 -12.00
CA PHE A 64 8.12 3.82 -13.09
C PHE A 64 9.49 3.40 -13.63
N ALA A 65 10.39 4.37 -13.79
CA ALA A 65 11.77 4.15 -14.19
C ALA A 65 12.69 5.15 -13.49
N THR A 66 13.89 4.70 -13.09
CA THR A 66 14.97 5.52 -12.55
C THR A 66 16.17 5.43 -13.46
N ASN A 67 16.70 6.57 -13.89
CA ASN A 67 17.89 6.64 -14.71
C ASN A 67 18.99 7.48 -14.03
N ASN A 68 20.15 6.84 -13.88
CA ASN A 68 21.36 7.48 -13.41
C ASN A 68 22.10 8.08 -14.61
N ILE A 69 22.20 9.38 -14.66
CA ILE A 69 22.92 10.11 -15.72
C ILE A 69 24.39 10.18 -15.35
N VAL A 70 25.18 9.45 -16.10
CA VAL A 70 26.63 9.28 -15.90
C VAL A 70 27.37 9.59 -17.18
N SER A 71 28.63 10.01 -17.09
CA SER A 71 29.59 9.98 -18.19
C SER A 71 30.50 8.75 -18.03
N GLN A 72 30.86 8.11 -19.12
CA GLN A 72 31.85 7.01 -19.10
C GLN A 72 33.29 7.53 -19.06
N THR A 73 33.47 8.85 -19.10
CA THR A 73 34.78 9.49 -19.04
C THR A 73 34.85 10.46 -17.87
N ALA A 74 35.96 10.44 -17.14
CA ALA A 74 36.27 11.46 -16.16
C ALA A 74 36.54 12.80 -16.84
N GLY A 75 36.21 13.89 -16.19
CA GLY A 75 36.44 15.24 -16.73
C GLY A 75 35.79 16.33 -15.90
N ARG A 76 36.05 17.59 -16.27
CA ARG A 76 35.41 18.73 -15.60
C ARG A 76 34.03 18.98 -16.14
N ILE A 77 33.08 19.29 -15.25
CA ILE A 77 31.76 19.75 -15.60
C ILE A 77 31.78 21.23 -15.94
N VAL A 78 31.44 21.54 -17.20
CA VAL A 78 31.48 22.93 -17.72
C VAL A 78 30.18 23.67 -17.46
N SER A 79 29.04 22.98 -17.59
CA SER A 79 27.74 23.56 -17.30
C SER A 79 26.77 22.51 -16.73
N ILE A 80 25.91 23.00 -15.85
CA ILE A 80 24.74 22.30 -15.31
C ILE A 80 23.51 23.08 -15.79
N ASN A 81 22.53 22.39 -16.39
CA ASN A 81 21.37 23.02 -17.03
C ASN A 81 20.03 22.54 -16.43
N ALA A 82 20.09 21.81 -15.31
CA ALA A 82 18.91 21.36 -14.58
C ALA A 82 19.20 21.28 -13.08
N GLU A 83 18.18 21.54 -12.28
CA GLU A 83 18.23 21.49 -10.83
C GLU A 83 17.30 20.39 -10.28
N VAL A 84 17.48 20.04 -9.00
CA VAL A 84 16.60 19.10 -8.31
C VAL A 84 15.17 19.64 -8.28
N GLY A 85 14.21 18.82 -8.73
CA GLY A 85 12.81 19.20 -8.86
C GLY A 85 12.40 19.63 -10.28
N ASP A 86 13.36 19.88 -11.17
CA ASP A 86 13.05 20.26 -12.55
C ASP A 86 12.42 19.10 -13.33
N LYS A 87 11.40 19.44 -14.13
CA LYS A 87 10.82 18.54 -15.12
C LYS A 87 11.65 18.57 -16.38
N VAL A 88 12.14 17.41 -16.77
CA VAL A 88 13.00 17.25 -17.95
C VAL A 88 12.33 16.37 -19.00
N ARG A 89 12.63 16.65 -20.28
CA ARG A 89 12.16 15.87 -21.40
C ARG A 89 13.25 14.94 -21.91
N LYS A 90 12.85 13.88 -22.57
CA LYS A 90 13.78 13.03 -23.31
C LYS A 90 14.63 13.88 -24.24
N ASP A 91 15.95 13.57 -24.32
CA ASP A 91 16.97 14.24 -25.09
C ASP A 91 17.31 15.68 -24.66
N GLN A 92 16.69 16.19 -23.57
CA GLN A 92 17.05 17.49 -22.97
C GLN A 92 18.48 17.44 -22.41
N LEU A 93 19.29 18.45 -22.73
CA LEU A 93 20.65 18.59 -22.22
C LEU A 93 20.62 18.98 -20.72
N LEU A 94 21.21 18.11 -19.89
CA LEU A 94 21.28 18.28 -18.43
C LEU A 94 22.63 18.83 -17.96
N ALA A 95 23.73 18.33 -18.54
CA ALA A 95 25.07 18.82 -18.25
C ALA A 95 25.97 18.73 -19.48
N LYS A 96 27.03 19.51 -19.43
CA LYS A 96 28.08 19.53 -20.42
C LYS A 96 29.44 19.34 -19.73
N MET A 97 30.18 18.33 -20.21
CA MET A 97 31.55 18.08 -19.80
C MET A 97 32.54 18.89 -20.64
N ASP A 98 33.80 18.87 -20.27
CA ASP A 98 34.91 19.48 -21.05
C ASP A 98 34.96 18.86 -22.46
N GLU A 99 35.15 19.72 -23.47
CA GLU A 99 35.09 19.38 -24.88
C GLU A 99 36.45 19.16 -25.55
N VAL A 100 37.56 19.32 -24.82
CA VAL A 100 38.89 19.31 -25.44
C VAL A 100 39.13 18.02 -26.23
N THR A 101 38.86 16.88 -25.64
CA THR A 101 39.00 15.57 -26.30
C THR A 101 38.03 15.37 -27.45
N LEU A 102 36.76 15.82 -27.26
CA LEU A 102 35.72 15.76 -28.29
C LEU A 102 36.13 16.62 -29.51
N ALA A 103 36.61 17.83 -29.31
CA ALA A 103 37.04 18.73 -30.37
C ALA A 103 38.21 18.16 -31.18
N LYS A 104 39.20 17.56 -30.50
CA LYS A 104 40.31 16.85 -31.18
C LYS A 104 39.81 15.70 -32.03
N THR A 105 38.94 14.85 -31.46
CA THR A 105 38.41 13.69 -32.19
C THR A 105 37.50 14.10 -33.34
N ARG A 106 36.78 15.21 -33.22
CA ARG A 106 35.98 15.79 -34.30
C ARG A 106 36.85 16.18 -35.50
N LEU A 107 38.00 16.81 -35.26
CA LEU A 107 38.92 17.17 -36.32
C LEU A 107 39.48 15.91 -37.04
N GLN A 108 39.81 14.88 -36.28
CA GLN A 108 40.23 13.61 -36.86
C GLN A 108 39.11 12.95 -37.70
N TYR A 109 37.88 12.95 -37.19
CA TYR A 109 36.71 12.40 -37.91
C TYR A 109 36.45 13.16 -39.23
N ILE A 110 36.60 14.49 -39.25
CA ILE A 110 36.47 15.29 -40.47
C ILE A 110 37.56 14.93 -41.48
N ASN A 111 38.80 14.80 -41.00
CA ASN A 111 39.93 14.38 -41.87
C ASN A 111 39.68 13.02 -42.49
N ASP A 112 39.36 11.99 -41.70
CA ASP A 112 39.11 10.63 -42.16
C ASP A 112 37.89 10.56 -43.09
N SER A 113 36.86 11.37 -42.83
CA SER A 113 35.69 11.47 -43.72
C SER A 113 36.05 12.05 -45.09
N THR A 114 36.91 13.08 -45.12
CA THR A 114 37.38 13.72 -46.36
C THR A 114 38.24 12.76 -47.15
N GLU A 115 39.15 12.04 -46.47
CA GLU A 115 40.02 11.04 -47.11
C GLU A 115 39.21 9.87 -47.69
N LEU A 116 38.24 9.34 -46.92
CA LEU A 116 37.37 8.28 -47.43
C LEU A 116 36.56 8.75 -48.66
N ALA A 117 36.02 9.99 -48.63
CA ALA A 117 35.30 10.55 -49.77
C ALA A 117 36.20 10.62 -51.03
N ARG A 118 37.45 11.12 -50.88
CA ARG A 118 38.44 11.19 -51.97
C ARG A 118 38.76 9.83 -52.51
N LEU A 119 39.12 8.85 -51.66
CA LEU A 119 39.44 7.49 -52.08
C LEU A 119 38.24 6.73 -52.67
N THR A 120 37.03 7.05 -52.25
CA THR A 120 35.79 6.49 -52.82
C THR A 120 35.67 6.87 -54.31
N GLU A 121 35.94 8.14 -54.68
CA GLU A 121 35.88 8.59 -56.08
C GLU A 121 37.02 7.99 -56.91
N LEU A 122 38.24 7.91 -56.37
CA LEU A 122 39.36 7.30 -57.05
C LEU A 122 39.18 5.78 -57.24
N TYR A 123 38.59 5.09 -56.27
CA TYR A 123 38.30 3.66 -56.36
C TYR A 123 37.27 3.33 -57.45
N LYS A 124 36.24 4.18 -57.60
CA LYS A 124 35.22 4.03 -58.67
C LYS A 124 35.80 4.01 -60.09
N ILE A 125 36.90 4.75 -60.30
CA ILE A 125 37.58 4.81 -61.60
C ILE A 125 38.83 3.88 -61.67
N GLY A 126 39.03 3.03 -60.67
CA GLY A 126 40.13 2.07 -60.63
C GLY A 126 41.51 2.69 -60.35
N ALA A 127 41.60 3.92 -59.84
CA ALA A 127 42.82 4.67 -59.63
C ALA A 127 43.54 4.35 -58.30
N VAL A 128 42.93 3.56 -57.39
CA VAL A 128 43.53 3.13 -56.11
C VAL A 128 43.24 1.64 -55.86
N ALA A 129 44.08 0.99 -55.07
CA ALA A 129 43.87 -0.41 -54.68
C ALA A 129 42.69 -0.54 -53.72
N GLN A 130 42.02 -1.68 -53.75
CA GLN A 130 40.92 -1.99 -52.82
C GLN A 130 41.38 -1.94 -51.37
N SER A 131 42.61 -2.39 -51.07
CA SER A 131 43.21 -2.34 -49.73
C SER A 131 43.24 -0.91 -49.14
N ASP A 132 43.60 0.08 -49.98
CA ASP A 132 43.70 1.47 -49.55
C ASP A 132 42.32 2.08 -49.24
N PHE A 133 41.32 1.77 -50.09
CA PHE A 133 39.95 2.13 -49.86
C PHE A 133 39.37 1.48 -48.58
N ASP A 134 39.63 0.16 -48.39
CA ASP A 134 39.14 -0.57 -47.22
C ASP A 134 39.82 -0.05 -45.92
N MET A 135 41.10 0.30 -45.95
CA MET A 135 41.80 0.91 -44.81
C MET A 135 41.21 2.30 -44.46
N ALA A 136 40.95 3.17 -45.44
CA ALA A 136 40.34 4.47 -45.17
C ALA A 136 38.93 4.33 -44.64
N LYS A 137 38.13 3.39 -45.16
CA LYS A 137 36.80 3.08 -44.66
C LYS A 137 36.82 2.57 -43.21
N LEU A 138 37.79 1.71 -42.86
CA LEU A 138 37.97 1.22 -41.49
C LEU A 138 38.34 2.37 -40.55
N ALA A 139 39.34 3.21 -40.93
CA ALA A 139 39.77 4.36 -40.14
C ALA A 139 38.60 5.33 -39.84
N HIS A 140 37.86 5.71 -40.88
CA HIS A 140 36.67 6.53 -40.76
C HIS A 140 35.61 5.90 -39.81
N ASN A 141 35.33 4.62 -39.93
CA ASN A 141 34.36 3.94 -39.10
C ASN A 141 34.79 3.90 -37.62
N ILE A 142 36.06 3.68 -37.34
CA ILE A 142 36.62 3.72 -35.98
C ILE A 142 36.48 5.10 -35.41
N THR A 143 36.95 6.13 -36.12
CA THR A 143 36.92 7.52 -35.65
C THR A 143 35.48 8.01 -35.47
N LYS A 144 34.56 7.65 -36.36
CA LYS A 144 33.11 7.97 -36.23
C LYS A 144 32.51 7.41 -34.95
N ARG A 145 32.82 6.14 -34.63
CA ARG A 145 32.32 5.51 -33.39
C ARG A 145 32.88 6.20 -32.14
N THR A 146 34.19 6.51 -32.15
CA THR A 146 34.87 7.22 -31.08
C THR A 146 34.28 8.61 -30.88
N TYR A 147 34.04 9.34 -31.97
CA TYR A 147 33.43 10.69 -31.92
C TYR A 147 32.02 10.62 -31.33
N ASN A 148 31.16 9.69 -31.77
CA ASN A 148 29.82 9.55 -31.27
C ASN A 148 29.80 9.20 -29.77
N ASN A 149 30.65 8.28 -29.33
CA ASN A 149 30.77 7.90 -27.92
C ASN A 149 31.21 9.11 -27.06
N LEU A 150 32.19 9.88 -27.50
CA LEU A 150 32.64 11.09 -26.82
C LEU A 150 31.54 12.17 -26.83
N LEU A 151 30.75 12.28 -27.89
CA LEU A 151 29.65 13.22 -27.99
C LEU A 151 28.60 12.94 -26.91
N GLU A 152 28.18 11.68 -26.75
CA GLU A 152 27.22 11.23 -25.74
C GLU A 152 27.77 11.45 -24.31
N ASN A 153 29.06 11.19 -24.09
CA ASN A 153 29.71 11.39 -22.78
C ASN A 153 30.02 12.85 -22.44
N THR A 154 30.05 13.74 -23.44
CA THR A 154 30.29 15.18 -23.24
C THR A 154 28.98 15.92 -23.04
N TYR A 155 27.93 15.60 -23.78
CA TYR A 155 26.61 16.24 -23.70
C TYR A 155 25.62 15.28 -23.05
N LEU A 156 25.54 15.33 -21.72
CA LEU A 156 24.69 14.45 -20.94
C LEU A 156 23.22 14.86 -21.07
N ARG A 157 22.42 13.97 -21.61
CA ARG A 157 20.99 14.19 -21.88
C ARG A 157 20.12 13.24 -21.09
N SER A 158 18.88 13.67 -20.84
CA SER A 158 17.88 12.78 -20.23
C SER A 158 17.43 11.70 -21.22
N PRO A 159 17.45 10.41 -20.87
CA PRO A 159 16.95 9.34 -21.73
C PRO A 159 15.42 9.22 -21.73
N LEU A 160 14.76 9.89 -20.77
CA LEU A 160 13.31 9.82 -20.56
C LEU A 160 12.69 11.17 -20.17
N ASN A 161 11.36 11.23 -20.19
CA ASN A 161 10.62 12.33 -19.58
C ASN A 161 10.46 12.04 -18.07
N GLY A 162 10.88 12.98 -17.23
CA GLY A 162 10.85 12.76 -15.79
C GLY A 162 11.15 14.00 -14.97
N VAL A 163 11.50 13.77 -13.71
CA VAL A 163 11.92 14.83 -12.78
C VAL A 163 13.32 14.51 -12.28
N VAL A 164 14.14 15.52 -12.12
CA VAL A 164 15.46 15.38 -11.50
C VAL A 164 15.28 15.22 -9.99
N THR A 165 15.65 14.06 -9.45
CA THR A 165 15.52 13.75 -8.02
C THR A 165 16.82 13.92 -7.24
N ALA A 166 17.98 13.84 -7.94
CA ALA A 166 19.27 14.12 -7.32
C ALA A 166 20.22 14.77 -8.32
N ARG A 167 21.08 15.65 -7.80
CA ARG A 167 22.22 16.29 -8.47
C ARG A 167 23.40 16.22 -7.52
N ASN A 168 24.45 15.51 -7.92
CA ASN A 168 25.57 15.20 -7.03
C ASN A 168 26.85 16.01 -7.33
N TYR A 169 26.84 16.83 -8.39
CA TYR A 169 27.98 17.64 -8.80
C TYR A 169 27.54 19.04 -9.21
N ASP A 170 28.47 20.00 -9.05
CA ASP A 170 28.31 21.39 -9.45
C ASP A 170 29.12 21.74 -10.70
N LYS A 171 28.81 22.89 -11.29
CA LYS A 171 29.61 23.46 -12.36
C LYS A 171 31.04 23.74 -11.86
N GLY A 172 32.02 23.21 -12.56
CA GLY A 172 33.45 23.35 -12.23
C GLY A 172 34.05 22.13 -11.54
N ASP A 173 33.20 21.23 -11.02
CA ASP A 173 33.63 19.99 -10.36
C ASP A 173 34.34 19.05 -11.34
N MET A 174 35.20 18.19 -10.77
CA MET A 174 35.83 17.08 -11.47
C MET A 174 35.01 15.81 -11.26
N TYR A 175 34.37 15.35 -12.32
CA TYR A 175 33.66 14.07 -12.32
C TYR A 175 34.65 12.91 -12.38
N SER A 176 34.52 11.96 -11.43
CA SER A 176 35.41 10.81 -11.26
C SER A 176 34.72 9.44 -11.41
N MET A 177 33.50 9.39 -11.94
CA MET A 177 32.67 8.18 -12.10
C MET A 177 32.26 7.50 -10.79
N ALA A 178 32.39 8.17 -9.63
CA ALA A 178 32.08 7.59 -8.34
C ALA A 178 30.57 7.48 -8.09
N GLN A 179 29.81 8.45 -8.58
CA GLN A 179 28.36 8.52 -8.42
C GLN A 179 27.71 9.21 -9.63
N PRO A 180 26.42 9.03 -9.90
CA PRO A 180 25.76 9.68 -11.03
C PRO A 180 25.77 11.20 -10.88
N ILE A 181 25.86 11.92 -12.00
CA ILE A 181 25.80 13.39 -12.01
C ILE A 181 24.37 13.83 -11.69
N PHE A 182 23.39 13.18 -12.31
CA PHE A 182 21.96 13.34 -12.00
C PHE A 182 21.28 11.99 -11.82
N VAL A 183 20.19 12.00 -11.05
CA VAL A 183 19.19 10.94 -11.06
C VAL A 183 17.92 11.54 -11.63
N VAL A 184 17.38 10.92 -12.68
CA VAL A 184 16.12 11.32 -13.30
C VAL A 184 15.12 10.20 -13.14
N GLU A 185 13.96 10.50 -12.57
CA GLU A 185 12.90 9.55 -12.30
C GLU A 185 11.66 9.86 -13.11
N GLN A 186 11.10 8.83 -13.70
CA GLN A 186 9.78 8.90 -14.32
C GLN A 186 8.73 8.66 -13.24
N ILE A 187 8.03 9.74 -12.85
CA ILE A 187 6.98 9.72 -11.82
C ILE A 187 5.57 9.75 -12.40
N GLN A 188 5.46 9.65 -13.71
CA GLN A 188 4.22 9.64 -14.47
C GLN A 188 4.33 8.61 -15.61
N PRO A 189 3.74 7.41 -15.39
CA PRO A 189 3.06 6.92 -14.20
C PRO A 189 4.01 6.64 -13.01
N VAL A 190 3.44 6.24 -11.86
CA VAL A 190 4.17 5.61 -10.73
C VAL A 190 3.79 4.14 -10.65
N LYS A 191 4.61 3.34 -9.98
CA LYS A 191 4.34 1.93 -9.74
C LYS A 191 4.44 1.58 -8.26
N MET A 192 3.85 0.46 -7.90
CA MET A 192 3.92 -0.15 -6.58
C MET A 192 4.13 -1.64 -6.76
N LEU A 193 5.00 -2.22 -5.94
CA LEU A 193 5.19 -3.66 -5.89
C LEU A 193 4.44 -4.20 -4.66
N VAL A 194 3.33 -4.86 -4.91
CA VAL A 194 2.43 -5.39 -3.88
C VAL A 194 2.68 -6.87 -3.71
N ASN A 195 3.00 -7.31 -2.49
CA ASN A 195 3.18 -8.73 -2.19
C ASN A 195 1.84 -9.36 -1.82
N VAL A 196 1.30 -10.20 -2.69
CA VAL A 196 0.01 -10.88 -2.55
C VAL A 196 0.23 -12.32 -2.12
N SER A 197 -0.62 -12.84 -1.20
CA SER A 197 -0.56 -14.24 -0.77
C SER A 197 -0.81 -15.21 -1.94
N GLU A 198 -0.07 -16.32 -1.98
CA GLU A 198 -0.25 -17.37 -3.00
C GLU A 198 -1.68 -17.94 -3.04
N SER A 199 -2.40 -17.91 -1.91
CA SER A 199 -3.81 -18.34 -1.84
C SER A 199 -4.75 -17.52 -2.73
N LEU A 200 -4.36 -16.31 -3.11
CA LEU A 200 -5.12 -15.40 -3.98
C LEU A 200 -4.65 -15.42 -5.44
N PHE A 201 -3.67 -16.29 -5.77
CA PHE A 201 -3.04 -16.30 -7.10
C PHE A 201 -4.04 -16.45 -8.25
N THR A 202 -5.03 -17.32 -8.09
CA THR A 202 -6.06 -17.57 -9.12
C THR A 202 -7.10 -16.45 -9.26
N GLN A 203 -7.13 -15.52 -8.30
CA GLN A 203 -8.09 -14.41 -8.27
C GLN A 203 -7.50 -13.10 -8.78
N VAL A 204 -6.16 -12.98 -8.82
CA VAL A 204 -5.47 -11.78 -9.34
C VAL A 204 -5.14 -11.99 -10.81
N HIS A 205 -5.45 -10.99 -11.64
CA HIS A 205 -5.16 -11.01 -13.06
C HIS A 205 -4.70 -9.63 -13.56
N GLU A 206 -4.02 -9.59 -14.69
CA GLU A 206 -3.63 -8.34 -15.35
C GLU A 206 -4.86 -7.49 -15.68
N GLY A 207 -4.73 -6.18 -15.50
CA GLY A 207 -5.81 -5.21 -15.69
C GLY A 207 -6.77 -5.07 -14.51
N MET A 208 -6.69 -5.90 -13.45
CA MET A 208 -7.48 -5.75 -12.24
C MET A 208 -7.24 -4.40 -11.59
N GLU A 209 -8.32 -3.74 -11.14
CA GLU A 209 -8.22 -2.43 -10.49
C GLU A 209 -8.01 -2.58 -8.99
N PHE A 210 -7.08 -1.78 -8.47
CA PHE A 210 -6.77 -1.67 -7.05
C PHE A 210 -6.98 -0.24 -6.59
N ASP A 211 -7.51 -0.09 -5.38
CA ASP A 211 -7.67 1.18 -4.70
C ASP A 211 -6.42 1.51 -3.88
N ILE A 212 -5.83 2.68 -4.15
CA ILE A 212 -4.59 3.13 -3.53
C ILE A 212 -4.90 4.29 -2.59
N ASN A 213 -4.63 4.12 -1.32
CA ASN A 213 -4.79 5.14 -0.30
C ASN A 213 -3.42 5.50 0.28
N VAL A 214 -3.12 6.79 0.36
CA VAL A 214 -1.88 7.31 0.93
C VAL A 214 -2.19 8.24 2.10
N ASP A 215 -1.38 8.19 3.15
CA ASP A 215 -1.62 8.98 4.37
C ASP A 215 -1.50 10.50 4.13
N ALA A 216 -0.80 10.89 3.07
CA ALA A 216 -0.69 12.30 2.68
C ALA A 216 -2.01 12.90 2.15
N TYR A 217 -2.97 12.09 1.74
CA TYR A 217 -4.28 12.51 1.21
C TYR A 217 -5.41 11.71 1.87
N PRO A 218 -5.74 12.03 3.14
CA PRO A 218 -6.76 11.29 3.89
C PRO A 218 -8.13 11.41 3.22
N GLY A 219 -8.81 10.28 3.04
CA GLY A 219 -10.14 10.22 2.44
C GLY A 219 -10.17 10.23 0.91
N GLU A 220 -9.03 10.34 0.25
CA GLU A 220 -8.93 10.20 -1.20
C GLU A 220 -8.39 8.80 -1.57
N SER A 221 -8.92 8.25 -2.66
CA SER A 221 -8.46 6.99 -3.25
C SER A 221 -8.00 7.22 -4.68
N PHE A 222 -6.82 6.72 -5.01
CA PHE A 222 -6.29 6.70 -6.36
C PHE A 222 -6.52 5.32 -6.98
N LYS A 223 -6.77 5.26 -8.27
CA LYS A 223 -6.94 3.98 -8.98
C LYS A 223 -5.62 3.53 -9.58
N GLY A 224 -5.25 2.30 -9.29
CA GLY A 224 -4.15 1.60 -9.94
C GLY A 224 -4.63 0.37 -10.68
N LYS A 225 -3.86 -0.08 -11.66
CA LYS A 225 -4.14 -1.31 -12.41
C LYS A 225 -2.97 -2.27 -12.31
N VAL A 226 -3.28 -3.54 -12.16
CA VAL A 226 -2.28 -4.61 -12.23
C VAL A 226 -1.68 -4.63 -13.64
N ASN A 227 -0.39 -4.39 -13.73
CA ASN A 227 0.39 -4.40 -14.97
C ASN A 227 1.10 -5.73 -15.21
N LEU A 228 1.63 -6.32 -14.14
CA LEU A 228 2.41 -7.54 -14.24
C LEU A 228 2.24 -8.38 -12.97
N LEU A 229 2.05 -9.68 -13.15
CA LEU A 229 2.19 -10.68 -12.08
C LEU A 229 3.54 -11.35 -12.24
N TYR A 230 4.37 -11.30 -11.21
CA TYR A 230 5.66 -11.98 -11.26
C TYR A 230 5.46 -13.50 -11.23
N PRO A 231 6.18 -14.26 -12.06
CA PRO A 231 5.97 -15.70 -12.20
C PRO A 231 6.52 -16.53 -11.02
N THR A 232 7.20 -15.90 -10.07
CA THR A 232 7.87 -16.56 -8.96
C THR A 232 7.23 -16.21 -7.63
N VAL A 233 7.06 -17.23 -6.77
CA VAL A 233 6.59 -17.09 -5.39
C VAL A 233 7.82 -17.06 -4.47
N ASN A 234 7.82 -16.16 -3.49
CA ASN A 234 8.82 -16.16 -2.44
C ASN A 234 8.50 -17.27 -1.44
N ALA A 235 9.35 -18.30 -1.38
CA ALA A 235 9.14 -19.48 -0.53
C ALA A 235 9.17 -19.19 0.98
N ALA A 236 9.79 -18.08 1.42
CA ALA A 236 9.85 -17.72 2.84
C ALA A 236 8.58 -17.01 3.33
N THR A 237 7.92 -16.27 2.45
CA THR A 237 6.73 -15.47 2.80
C THR A 237 5.44 -16.00 2.20
N HIS A 238 5.51 -17.00 1.32
CA HIS A 238 4.37 -17.51 0.54
C HIS A 238 3.58 -16.41 -0.16
N THR A 239 4.30 -15.43 -0.74
CA THR A 239 3.73 -14.32 -1.50
C THR A 239 4.34 -14.23 -2.88
N PHE A 240 3.60 -13.66 -3.82
CA PHE A 240 4.10 -13.30 -5.14
C PHE A 240 3.96 -11.79 -5.35
N PRO A 241 4.97 -11.16 -5.98
CA PRO A 241 4.89 -9.73 -6.26
C PRO A 241 3.92 -9.46 -7.42
N VAL A 242 3.14 -8.39 -7.26
CA VAL A 242 2.23 -7.86 -8.28
C VAL A 242 2.60 -6.40 -8.50
N GLU A 243 2.94 -6.04 -9.75
CA GLU A 243 3.21 -4.66 -10.12
C GLU A 243 1.89 -3.95 -10.42
N VAL A 244 1.60 -2.90 -9.67
CA VAL A 244 0.42 -2.05 -9.85
C VAL A 244 0.88 -0.68 -10.35
N ILE A 245 0.31 -0.20 -11.46
CA ILE A 245 0.61 1.11 -12.05
C ILE A 245 -0.54 2.07 -11.77
N CYS A 246 -0.19 3.31 -11.37
CA CYS A 246 -1.10 4.44 -11.23
C CYS A 246 -0.64 5.58 -12.14
N GLU A 247 -1.55 6.15 -12.93
CA GLU A 247 -1.23 7.18 -13.96
C GLU A 247 -0.60 8.46 -13.40
N ASN A 248 -0.95 8.87 -12.18
CA ASN A 248 -0.39 10.02 -11.46
C ASN A 248 -0.31 11.31 -12.30
N LYS A 249 -1.39 11.64 -13.04
CA LYS A 249 -1.41 12.82 -13.96
C LYS A 249 -1.07 14.13 -13.25
N ASP A 250 -1.53 14.27 -12.01
CA ASP A 250 -1.34 15.48 -11.20
C ASP A 250 0.00 15.50 -10.45
N GLN A 251 0.80 14.43 -10.57
CA GLN A 251 2.09 14.24 -9.88
C GLN A 251 2.00 14.41 -8.35
N ARG A 252 0.83 14.08 -7.77
CA ARG A 252 0.57 14.14 -6.34
C ARG A 252 1.21 12.97 -5.59
N LEU A 253 1.23 11.80 -6.22
CA LEU A 253 1.91 10.63 -5.69
C LEU A 253 3.41 10.76 -5.96
N ARG A 254 4.21 10.72 -4.89
CA ARG A 254 5.66 10.83 -4.99
C ARG A 254 6.34 9.52 -4.61
N PRO A 255 7.40 9.12 -5.31
CA PRO A 255 8.23 8.01 -4.90
C PRO A 255 8.64 8.12 -3.42
N GLY A 256 8.65 7.00 -2.71
CA GLY A 256 8.91 6.93 -1.27
C GLY A 256 7.69 7.10 -0.38
N MET A 257 6.52 7.53 -0.88
CA MET A 257 5.30 7.55 -0.09
C MET A 257 4.82 6.12 0.21
N PHE A 258 4.33 5.92 1.43
CA PHE A 258 3.69 4.68 1.85
C PHE A 258 2.24 4.64 1.35
N ALA A 259 1.83 3.52 0.79
CA ALA A 259 0.51 3.30 0.25
C ALA A 259 -0.15 2.04 0.82
N ARG A 260 -1.44 2.12 1.10
CA ARG A 260 -2.33 0.97 1.32
C ARG A 260 -3.06 0.69 0.01
N VAL A 261 -2.88 -0.50 -0.49
CA VAL A 261 -3.40 -0.95 -1.77
C VAL A 261 -4.47 -2.00 -1.51
N THR A 262 -5.73 -1.69 -1.82
CA THR A 262 -6.88 -2.55 -1.56
C THR A 262 -7.38 -3.15 -2.86
N ALA A 263 -7.45 -4.47 -2.90
CA ALA A 263 -8.04 -5.24 -3.98
C ALA A 263 -9.40 -5.77 -3.58
N THR A 264 -10.37 -5.73 -4.50
CA THR A 264 -11.70 -6.35 -4.34
C THR A 264 -11.73 -7.62 -5.17
N PHE A 265 -11.97 -8.76 -4.51
CA PHE A 265 -11.95 -10.10 -5.12
C PHE A 265 -13.33 -10.64 -5.45
N GLY A 266 -14.37 -9.93 -5.11
CA GLY A 266 -15.77 -10.29 -5.31
C GLY A 266 -16.66 -9.68 -4.26
N THR A 267 -17.93 -10.09 -4.28
CA THR A 267 -18.95 -9.67 -3.31
C THR A 267 -19.63 -10.90 -2.73
N ASN A 268 -19.84 -10.89 -1.43
CA ASN A 268 -20.71 -11.86 -0.75
C ASN A 268 -22.04 -11.19 -0.43
N HIS A 269 -23.13 -11.92 -0.59
CA HIS A 269 -24.45 -11.48 -0.17
C HIS A 269 -24.72 -11.97 1.25
N HIS A 270 -24.36 -11.16 2.25
CA HIS A 270 -24.47 -11.52 3.67
C HIS A 270 -25.33 -10.52 4.43
N ILE A 271 -25.86 -10.98 5.56
CA ILE A 271 -26.65 -10.12 6.45
C ILE A 271 -25.74 -9.10 7.12
N VAL A 272 -26.18 -7.85 7.15
CA VAL A 272 -25.47 -6.76 7.80
C VAL A 272 -26.35 -6.17 8.91
N ILE A 273 -25.80 -6.07 10.13
CA ILE A 273 -26.48 -5.48 11.28
C ILE A 273 -25.63 -4.41 11.95
N PRO A 274 -26.25 -3.44 12.68
CA PRO A 274 -25.51 -2.47 13.47
C PRO A 274 -24.65 -3.14 14.54
N ASP A 275 -23.44 -2.63 14.79
CA ASP A 275 -22.49 -3.18 15.78
C ASP A 275 -23.05 -3.14 17.21
N VAL A 276 -23.92 -2.17 17.51
CA VAL A 276 -24.63 -2.07 18.79
C VAL A 276 -25.55 -3.26 19.08
N ALA A 277 -25.99 -4.01 18.06
CA ALA A 277 -26.81 -5.21 18.23
C ALA A 277 -26.02 -6.42 18.70
N VAL A 278 -24.70 -6.44 18.48
CA VAL A 278 -23.81 -7.55 18.81
C VAL A 278 -23.35 -7.46 20.26
N VAL A 279 -23.56 -8.53 21.01
CA VAL A 279 -23.12 -8.62 22.40
C VAL A 279 -22.02 -9.67 22.50
N LYS A 280 -20.91 -9.34 23.17
CA LYS A 280 -19.83 -10.28 23.45
C LYS A 280 -20.09 -11.02 24.76
N GLN A 281 -20.06 -12.35 24.71
CA GLN A 281 -20.21 -13.19 25.89
C GLN A 281 -18.96 -13.12 26.76
N GLN A 282 -19.13 -12.77 28.03
CA GLN A 282 -18.02 -12.78 28.97
C GLN A 282 -17.58 -14.22 29.28
N GLY A 283 -16.28 -14.48 29.11
CA GLY A 283 -15.66 -15.78 29.40
C GLY A 283 -15.38 -16.64 28.16
N SER A 284 -16.32 -16.84 27.24
CA SER A 284 -16.08 -17.61 26.00
C SER A 284 -15.52 -16.78 24.86
N GLY A 285 -15.79 -15.46 24.85
CA GLY A 285 -15.42 -14.59 23.75
C GLY A 285 -16.33 -14.68 22.52
N GLU A 286 -17.35 -15.53 22.58
CA GLU A 286 -18.35 -15.69 21.53
C GLU A 286 -19.24 -14.44 21.39
N HIS A 287 -19.79 -14.26 20.19
CA HIS A 287 -20.69 -13.16 19.90
C HIS A 287 -22.13 -13.67 19.71
N PHE A 288 -23.09 -12.91 20.20
CA PHE A 288 -24.51 -13.25 20.06
C PHE A 288 -25.35 -12.00 19.83
N VAL A 289 -26.54 -12.25 19.34
CA VAL A 289 -27.60 -11.25 19.16
C VAL A 289 -28.89 -11.74 19.81
N TYR A 290 -29.79 -10.82 20.15
CA TYR A 290 -31.14 -11.17 20.53
C TYR A 290 -32.08 -11.01 19.33
N VAL A 291 -32.68 -12.11 18.90
CA VAL A 291 -33.68 -12.15 17.83
C VAL A 291 -35.07 -12.08 18.45
N LEU A 292 -35.86 -11.11 18.05
CA LEU A 292 -37.26 -10.95 18.49
C LEU A 292 -38.16 -11.91 17.70
N LYS A 293 -38.87 -12.77 18.43
CA LYS A 293 -39.83 -13.70 17.85
C LYS A 293 -41.20 -13.04 17.66
N PRO A 294 -42.10 -13.63 16.87
CA PRO A 294 -43.48 -13.12 16.67
C PRO A 294 -44.32 -13.05 17.93
N ASP A 295 -44.02 -13.85 18.97
CA ASP A 295 -44.64 -13.88 20.26
C ASP A 295 -44.13 -12.79 21.25
N ASN A 296 -43.33 -11.83 20.76
CA ASN A 296 -42.64 -10.81 21.53
C ASN A 296 -41.65 -11.35 22.58
N THR A 297 -41.20 -12.58 22.45
CA THR A 297 -40.07 -13.11 23.22
C THR A 297 -38.77 -12.89 22.46
N VAL A 298 -37.64 -12.76 23.17
CA VAL A 298 -36.29 -12.68 22.56
C VAL A 298 -35.61 -14.02 22.67
N LYS A 299 -34.96 -14.43 21.57
CA LYS A 299 -34.12 -15.63 21.51
C LYS A 299 -32.65 -15.20 21.51
N TYR A 300 -31.88 -15.75 22.43
CA TYR A 300 -30.43 -15.69 22.39
C TYR A 300 -29.90 -16.52 21.20
N THR A 301 -29.19 -15.88 20.30
CA THR A 301 -28.68 -16.55 19.10
C THR A 301 -27.20 -16.25 18.92
N LEU A 302 -26.37 -17.29 18.92
CA LEU A 302 -24.95 -17.17 18.60
C LEU A 302 -24.79 -16.78 17.13
N VAL A 303 -23.83 -15.88 16.86
CA VAL A 303 -23.54 -15.41 15.51
C VAL A 303 -22.05 -15.46 15.26
N GLU A 304 -21.70 -15.78 14.03
CA GLU A 304 -20.36 -15.68 13.51
C GLU A 304 -20.19 -14.35 12.79
N LEU A 305 -19.27 -13.53 13.27
CA LEU A 305 -19.03 -12.20 12.72
C LEU A 305 -18.05 -12.32 11.54
N GLY A 306 -18.37 -11.66 10.44
CA GLY A 306 -17.48 -11.40 9.32
C GLY A 306 -16.77 -10.06 9.45
N LYS A 307 -16.75 -9.30 8.37
CA LYS A 307 -16.08 -8.01 8.26
C LYS A 307 -16.81 -6.92 9.03
N ARG A 308 -16.04 -6.07 9.73
CA ARG A 308 -16.58 -4.85 10.32
C ARG A 308 -16.54 -3.70 9.30
N MET A 309 -17.69 -3.07 9.08
CA MET A 309 -17.87 -1.95 8.14
C MET A 309 -18.34 -0.71 8.91
N GLY A 310 -17.38 0.08 9.41
CA GLY A 310 -17.69 1.26 10.24
C GLY A 310 -18.42 0.88 11.52
N ASN A 311 -19.71 1.20 11.61
CA ASN A 311 -20.61 0.90 12.74
C ASN A 311 -21.52 -0.32 12.50
N ARG A 312 -21.21 -1.17 11.53
CA ARG A 312 -21.98 -2.38 11.18
C ARG A 312 -21.08 -3.60 11.11
N TYR A 313 -21.63 -4.78 11.35
CA TYR A 313 -20.98 -6.07 11.18
C TYR A 313 -21.68 -6.91 10.12
N GLU A 314 -20.89 -7.55 9.28
CA GLU A 314 -21.31 -8.67 8.46
C GLU A 314 -21.55 -9.90 9.36
N ILE A 315 -22.63 -10.61 9.14
CA ILE A 315 -22.95 -11.86 9.84
C ILE A 315 -22.84 -13.02 8.84
N VAL A 316 -21.86 -13.87 9.09
CA VAL A 316 -21.59 -15.04 8.25
C VAL A 316 -22.60 -16.17 8.53
N SER A 317 -22.97 -16.35 9.80
CA SER A 317 -23.93 -17.38 10.21
C SER A 317 -24.64 -17.02 11.52
N GLY A 318 -25.81 -17.63 11.75
CA GLY A 318 -26.58 -17.54 13.00
C GLY A 318 -27.93 -16.84 12.91
N ILE A 319 -28.17 -15.97 11.94
CA ILE A 319 -29.47 -15.30 11.70
C ILE A 319 -29.86 -15.38 10.23
N ASN A 320 -31.15 -15.12 9.96
CA ASN A 320 -31.71 -15.12 8.61
C ASN A 320 -32.14 -13.70 8.21
N GLU A 321 -32.24 -13.47 6.90
CA GLU A 321 -32.82 -12.26 6.36
C GLU A 321 -34.27 -12.09 6.83
N GLY A 322 -34.63 -10.88 7.24
CA GLY A 322 -35.94 -10.58 7.80
C GLY A 322 -36.05 -10.75 9.32
N ASP A 323 -35.06 -11.36 9.98
CA ASP A 323 -35.04 -11.46 11.45
C ASP A 323 -35.00 -10.06 12.09
N ARG A 324 -35.79 -9.90 13.17
CA ARG A 324 -35.82 -8.65 13.94
C ARG A 324 -34.82 -8.71 15.07
N ILE A 325 -33.77 -7.90 14.98
CA ILE A 325 -32.62 -7.93 15.90
C ILE A 325 -32.72 -6.77 16.88
N VAL A 326 -32.54 -7.04 18.18
CA VAL A 326 -32.55 -6.01 19.23
C VAL A 326 -31.28 -5.16 19.15
N THR A 327 -31.45 -3.85 19.06
CA THR A 327 -30.36 -2.86 19.02
C THR A 327 -30.19 -2.05 20.30
N GLU A 328 -31.25 -1.96 21.14
CA GLU A 328 -31.19 -1.28 22.43
C GLU A 328 -31.90 -2.09 23.51
N GLY A 329 -31.41 -2.01 24.75
CA GLY A 329 -32.01 -2.69 25.92
C GLY A 329 -31.43 -4.06 26.24
N GLN A 330 -30.43 -4.57 25.50
CA GLN A 330 -29.86 -5.92 25.58
C GLN A 330 -29.35 -6.29 26.98
N ILE A 331 -28.81 -5.33 27.76
CA ILE A 331 -28.17 -5.57 29.06
C ILE A 331 -29.12 -6.24 30.06
N ARG A 332 -30.43 -6.03 29.90
CA ARG A 332 -31.46 -6.54 30.79
C ARG A 332 -32.13 -7.81 30.30
N LEU A 333 -31.77 -8.27 29.13
CA LEU A 333 -32.40 -9.42 28.48
C LEU A 333 -31.77 -10.75 28.91
N LYS A 334 -32.60 -11.75 28.98
CA LYS A 334 -32.23 -13.16 29.06
C LYS A 334 -33.00 -13.90 27.98
N ASP A 335 -32.53 -15.11 27.62
CA ASP A 335 -33.22 -15.95 26.65
C ASP A 335 -34.70 -16.20 27.09
N GLY A 336 -35.62 -16.08 26.15
CA GLY A 336 -37.05 -16.32 26.37
C GLY A 336 -37.81 -15.22 27.10
N VAL A 337 -37.20 -14.06 27.43
CA VAL A 337 -37.90 -12.95 28.10
C VAL A 337 -38.84 -12.24 27.12
N ASN A 338 -40.04 -11.95 27.61
CA ASN A 338 -41.03 -11.11 26.92
C ASN A 338 -40.59 -9.64 26.93
N VAL A 339 -40.67 -8.94 25.80
CA VAL A 339 -40.25 -7.55 25.62
C VAL A 339 -41.35 -6.70 25.00
N THR A 340 -41.26 -5.40 25.21
CA THR A 340 -42.11 -4.42 24.51
C THR A 340 -41.25 -3.67 23.50
N VAL A 341 -41.66 -3.66 22.23
CA VAL A 341 -40.97 -2.92 21.19
C VAL A 341 -41.35 -1.45 21.25
N LYS A 342 -40.38 -0.59 21.16
CA LYS A 342 -40.52 0.87 21.18
C LYS A 342 -41.07 1.37 19.85
#